data_65080512cde2a86fde0807dda7ef4657
#
_entry.id   65080512cde2a86fde0807dda7ef4657
#
_cell.length_a   1.000
_cell.length_b   1.000
_cell.length_c   1.000
_cell.angle_alpha   90.00
_cell.angle_beta   90.00
_cell.angle_gamma   90.00
#
_symmetry.space_group_name_H-M   'P 1'
#
loop_
_entity.id
_entity.type
_entity.pdbx_description
1 polymer ?
#
loop_
_entity_poly.entity_id
_entity_poly.type
_entity_poly.pdbx_seq_one_letter_code
_entity_poly.pdbx_strand_id
1 'polypeptide(L)'
;MYSNQTRHATVAEIPNRYVLVFDPQESGAPGIAAAQRESELPQLLAEQGYSSTEYFPMLGIAVVTSSADQLEDFRQRCAGHKLPASVVPELVYRILPDAPAATDSYADTGQFTWGLQAVGASLSGYTGKGINVAVLDTGFDSAHPDFAGRTVTAKSFVAGEDATDGHGHGTHCIGSACGPREPQQGPGYGVASEANIFAGKVLGADGSGSDSTILAGINWALENKCEVISMSLGADVRTVHPPYVTAGRRALELGSLIVAAAGNNAQRSAGNPGFVGAPANSPYIMAVAALDSKLAVADFSAQALDTEGGEVDIAGPGVGIYSSWPGAKRYNTISGTSMATPHVAGVAALLAESTGLRSQQLWDKLVATSRDVSLPAMDAGAGLVQAPASQEA
;
A
#
# COMPACT_ATOMS: atom_id res chain seq x y z
N MET A 1 4.03 -29.70 -30.72
CA MET A 1 5.00 -29.24 -29.71
C MET A 1 5.05 -27.72 -29.77
N TYR A 2 4.21 -27.04 -28.98
CA TYR A 2 4.30 -25.60 -28.78
C TYR A 2 4.94 -25.40 -27.42
N SER A 3 6.16 -24.86 -27.39
CA SER A 3 6.86 -24.48 -26.18
C SER A 3 6.17 -23.20 -25.64
N ASN A 4 5.34 -23.36 -24.61
CA ASN A 4 4.89 -22.26 -23.76
C ASN A 4 6.10 -21.79 -22.94
N GLN A 5 6.92 -20.91 -23.50
CA GLN A 5 7.79 -20.06 -22.70
C GLN A 5 6.90 -18.98 -22.09
N THR A 6 6.48 -19.18 -20.84
CA THR A 6 6.02 -18.13 -19.96
C THR A 6 7.14 -17.08 -19.90
N ARG A 7 6.99 -15.99 -20.62
CA ARG A 7 7.83 -14.80 -20.45
C ARG A 7 7.52 -14.29 -19.05
N HIS A 8 8.36 -14.61 -18.08
CA HIS A 8 8.42 -13.84 -16.84
C HIS A 8 8.70 -12.40 -17.25
N ALA A 9 7.74 -11.51 -17.04
CA ALA A 9 7.96 -10.09 -17.24
C ALA A 9 9.10 -9.71 -16.29
N THR A 10 10.24 -9.35 -16.87
CA THR A 10 11.37 -8.82 -16.11
C THR A 10 10.89 -7.48 -15.56
N VAL A 11 10.89 -7.33 -14.23
CA VAL A 11 10.56 -6.05 -13.60
C VAL A 11 11.51 -5.00 -14.15
N ALA A 12 10.97 -3.85 -14.54
CA ALA A 12 11.77 -2.80 -15.10
C ALA A 12 12.60 -2.13 -14.00
N GLU A 13 13.92 -2.20 -14.13
CA GLU A 13 14.87 -1.44 -13.31
C GLU A 13 15.08 -0.05 -13.94
N ILE A 14 15.28 0.96 -13.11
CA ILE A 14 15.66 2.29 -13.60
C ILE A 14 17.17 2.32 -13.80
N PRO A 15 17.66 2.55 -15.03
CA PRO A 15 19.10 2.51 -15.31
C PRO A 15 19.90 3.49 -14.46
N ASN A 16 21.00 3.00 -13.86
CA ASN A 16 21.93 3.77 -13.03
C ASN A 16 21.30 4.39 -11.77
N ARG A 17 20.14 3.91 -11.35
CA ARG A 17 19.49 4.31 -10.10
C ARG A 17 19.54 3.16 -9.11
N TYR A 18 19.89 3.46 -7.86
CA TYR A 18 20.06 2.46 -6.81
C TYR A 18 19.49 2.96 -5.50
N VAL A 19 18.88 2.02 -4.76
CA VAL A 19 18.37 2.23 -3.40
C VAL A 19 19.39 1.69 -2.42
N LEU A 20 19.84 2.55 -1.51
CA LEU A 20 20.78 2.23 -0.43
C LEU A 20 20.02 2.19 0.90
N VAL A 21 20.09 1.06 1.59
CA VAL A 21 19.44 0.86 2.89
C VAL A 21 20.50 0.95 3.99
N PHE A 22 20.30 1.85 4.93
CA PHE A 22 21.19 2.10 6.05
C PHE A 22 20.55 1.62 7.36
N ASP A 23 20.31 0.31 7.45
CA ASP A 23 19.71 -0.28 8.63
C ASP A 23 20.76 -0.77 9.63
N PRO A 24 20.78 -0.24 10.88
CA PRO A 24 21.73 -0.68 11.86
C PRO A 24 21.46 -2.09 12.40
N GLN A 25 20.23 -2.57 12.34
CA GLN A 25 19.89 -3.90 12.81
C GLN A 25 20.42 -4.98 11.86
N GLU A 26 20.39 -4.74 10.57
CA GLU A 26 20.95 -5.64 9.56
C GLU A 26 22.49 -5.57 9.52
N SER A 27 23.09 -4.41 9.81
CA SER A 27 24.54 -4.21 9.75
C SER A 27 25.30 -4.74 10.98
N GLY A 28 24.62 -5.10 12.08
CA GLY A 28 25.25 -5.52 13.34
C GLY A 28 26.15 -4.43 13.98
N ALA A 29 26.05 -3.18 13.52
CA ALA A 29 26.79 -2.05 14.08
C ALA A 29 26.08 -1.51 15.33
N PRO A 30 26.81 -1.11 16.40
CA PRO A 30 26.22 -0.41 17.53
C PRO A 30 25.55 0.88 17.02
N GLY A 31 24.25 1.06 17.38
CA GLY A 31 23.39 2.07 16.80
C GLY A 31 23.95 3.49 16.91
N ILE A 32 24.21 4.12 15.79
CA ILE A 32 24.28 5.58 15.72
C ILE A 32 22.87 6.08 16.00
N ALA A 33 22.70 6.99 16.95
CA ALA A 33 21.37 7.53 17.27
C ALA A 33 20.70 8.13 16.02
N ALA A 34 19.38 7.98 15.89
CA ALA A 34 18.64 8.40 14.68
C ALA A 34 18.95 9.85 14.27
N ALA A 35 19.06 10.77 15.25
CA ALA A 35 19.41 12.17 15.02
C ALA A 35 20.84 12.39 14.46
N GLN A 36 21.79 11.52 14.75
CA GLN A 36 23.15 11.58 14.20
C GLN A 36 23.17 11.13 12.73
N ARG A 37 22.33 10.16 12.37
CA ARG A 37 22.20 9.68 10.98
C ARG A 37 21.59 10.73 10.06
N GLU A 38 20.60 11.50 10.55
CA GLU A 38 19.98 12.57 9.75
C GLU A 38 21.01 13.62 9.28
N SER A 39 22.05 13.87 10.09
CA SER A 39 23.05 14.90 9.76
C SER A 39 24.30 14.35 9.03
N GLU A 40 24.71 13.12 9.30
CA GLU A 40 25.98 12.57 8.79
C GLU A 40 25.82 11.85 7.43
N LEU A 41 24.69 11.19 7.18
CA LEU A 41 24.51 10.38 5.98
C LEU A 41 24.47 11.19 4.69
N PRO A 42 23.70 12.29 4.59
CA PRO A 42 23.74 13.15 3.39
C PRO A 42 25.11 13.72 3.11
N GLN A 43 25.87 14.09 4.16
CA GLN A 43 27.20 14.59 4.04
C GLN A 43 28.19 13.49 3.58
N LEU A 44 28.09 12.30 4.14
CA LEU A 44 28.88 11.14 3.72
C LEU A 44 28.62 10.79 2.25
N LEU A 45 27.39 10.79 1.79
CA LEU A 45 27.02 10.53 0.40
C LEU A 45 27.57 11.63 -0.53
N ALA A 46 27.48 12.90 -0.13
CA ALA A 46 28.06 14.03 -0.88
C ALA A 46 29.58 13.94 -0.97
N GLU A 47 30.28 13.60 0.11
CA GLU A 47 31.75 13.38 0.15
C GLU A 47 32.19 12.23 -0.76
N GLN A 48 31.29 11.25 -0.99
CA GLN A 48 31.52 10.15 -1.92
C GLN A 48 31.15 10.49 -3.39
N GLY A 49 30.73 11.74 -3.67
CA GLY A 49 30.40 12.21 -5.02
C GLY A 49 28.96 11.97 -5.44
N TYR A 50 28.07 11.56 -4.53
CA TYR A 50 26.64 11.39 -4.80
C TYR A 50 25.88 12.71 -4.58
N SER A 51 25.97 13.63 -5.52
CA SER A 51 25.37 14.97 -5.43
C SER A 51 23.86 15.02 -5.73
N SER A 52 23.29 13.97 -6.35
CA SER A 52 21.86 13.86 -6.67
C SER A 52 21.19 12.76 -5.82
N THR A 53 21.27 12.93 -4.50
CA THR A 53 20.76 11.94 -3.54
C THR A 53 19.42 12.37 -3.00
N GLU A 54 18.43 11.49 -3.10
CA GLU A 54 17.18 11.59 -2.33
C GLU A 54 17.37 10.79 -1.04
N TYR A 55 17.22 11.43 0.11
CA TYR A 55 17.36 10.79 1.42
C TYR A 55 16.04 10.84 2.20
N PHE A 56 15.64 9.70 2.73
CA PHE A 56 14.40 9.49 3.50
C PHE A 56 14.74 9.24 4.97
N PRO A 57 14.78 10.29 5.80
CA PRO A 57 15.32 10.20 7.16
C PRO A 57 14.52 9.25 8.07
N MET A 58 13.18 9.25 7.97
CA MET A 58 12.34 8.35 8.77
C MET A 58 12.62 6.87 8.48
N LEU A 59 13.09 6.57 7.27
CA LEU A 59 13.34 5.21 6.80
C LEU A 59 14.81 4.80 6.94
N GLY A 60 15.75 5.74 6.96
CA GLY A 60 17.18 5.44 6.84
C GLY A 60 17.53 4.87 5.46
N ILE A 61 16.91 5.39 4.41
CA ILE A 61 17.06 4.95 3.02
C ILE A 61 17.48 6.13 2.16
N ALA A 62 18.38 5.90 1.18
CA ALA A 62 18.72 6.88 0.16
C ALA A 62 18.56 6.29 -1.24
N VAL A 63 18.21 7.13 -2.22
CA VAL A 63 18.22 6.77 -3.63
C VAL A 63 19.26 7.63 -4.34
N VAL A 64 20.16 6.98 -5.08
CA VAL A 64 21.29 7.62 -5.73
C VAL A 64 21.34 7.29 -7.22
N THR A 65 21.89 8.23 -8.01
CA THR A 65 22.31 7.97 -9.38
C THR A 65 23.80 7.63 -9.39
N SER A 66 24.19 6.47 -9.91
CA SER A 66 25.57 5.99 -9.93
C SER A 66 25.82 5.03 -11.08
N SER A 67 27.08 4.91 -11.52
CA SER A 67 27.50 3.77 -12.34
C SER A 67 27.74 2.54 -11.47
N ALA A 68 27.72 1.34 -12.08
CA ALA A 68 28.02 0.10 -11.37
C ALA A 68 29.44 0.10 -10.75
N ASP A 69 30.42 0.67 -11.45
CA ASP A 69 31.80 0.76 -10.97
C ASP A 69 31.93 1.69 -9.75
N GLN A 70 31.28 2.86 -9.80
CA GLN A 70 31.26 3.79 -8.66
C GLN A 70 30.58 3.18 -7.45
N LEU A 71 29.54 2.37 -7.66
CA LEU A 71 28.82 1.70 -6.60
C LEU A 71 29.67 0.60 -5.96
N GLU A 72 30.44 -0.16 -6.74
CA GLU A 72 31.34 -1.16 -6.21
C GLU A 72 32.50 -0.52 -5.42
N ASP A 73 33.08 0.56 -5.90
CA ASP A 73 34.05 1.36 -5.15
C ASP A 73 33.47 1.89 -3.83
N PHE A 74 32.20 2.31 -3.83
CA PHE A 74 31.50 2.74 -2.60
C PHE A 74 31.33 1.59 -1.63
N ARG A 75 30.87 0.43 -2.11
CA ARG A 75 30.74 -0.79 -1.27
C ARG A 75 32.05 -1.18 -0.61
N GLN A 76 33.15 -1.18 -1.37
CA GLN A 76 34.47 -1.52 -0.84
C GLN A 76 34.96 -0.52 0.23
N ARG A 77 34.75 0.76 0.03
CA ARG A 77 35.08 1.80 1.02
C ARG A 77 34.22 1.71 2.27
N CYS A 78 32.94 1.39 2.13
CA CYS A 78 32.02 1.25 3.24
C CYS A 78 32.13 -0.09 3.98
N ALA A 79 32.78 -1.10 3.41
CA ALA A 79 32.91 -2.42 4.03
C ALA A 79 33.58 -2.37 5.41
N GLY A 80 34.50 -1.42 5.63
CA GLY A 80 35.14 -1.16 6.94
C GLY A 80 34.23 -0.45 7.95
N HIS A 81 33.17 0.19 7.52
CA HIS A 81 32.24 0.97 8.34
C HIS A 81 30.85 0.32 8.48
N LYS A 82 30.65 -0.88 7.90
CA LYS A 82 29.37 -1.61 7.90
C LYS A 82 28.17 -0.80 7.36
N LEU A 83 28.39 0.01 6.32
CA LEU A 83 27.38 0.86 5.65
C LEU A 83 27.51 0.72 4.13
N PRO A 84 26.42 0.73 3.36
CA PRO A 84 25.03 0.45 3.71
C PRO A 84 24.77 -1.05 3.97
N ALA A 85 23.64 -1.41 4.60
CA ALA A 85 23.25 -2.81 4.84
C ALA A 85 22.90 -3.51 3.52
N SER A 86 22.19 -2.82 2.63
CA SER A 86 21.92 -3.34 1.28
C SER A 86 21.98 -2.22 0.22
N VAL A 87 22.27 -2.63 -1.02
CA VAL A 87 22.26 -1.79 -2.22
C VAL A 87 21.59 -2.58 -3.34
N VAL A 88 20.47 -2.08 -3.82
CA VAL A 88 19.66 -2.75 -4.86
C VAL A 88 19.30 -1.78 -5.98
N PRO A 89 19.06 -2.25 -7.21
CA PRO A 89 18.51 -1.42 -8.28
C PRO A 89 17.18 -0.79 -7.87
N GLU A 90 16.89 0.42 -8.34
CA GLU A 90 15.57 1.04 -8.22
C GLU A 90 14.60 0.40 -9.20
N LEU A 91 13.42 -0.01 -8.70
CA LEU A 91 12.39 -0.70 -9.48
C LEU A 91 11.25 0.23 -9.88
N VAL A 92 10.53 -0.14 -10.95
CA VAL A 92 9.29 0.50 -11.39
C VAL A 92 8.09 -0.26 -10.85
N TYR A 93 7.13 0.46 -10.27
CA TYR A 93 5.85 -0.03 -9.76
C TYR A 93 4.71 0.50 -10.59
N ARG A 94 3.56 -0.17 -10.55
CA ARG A 94 2.36 0.21 -11.30
C ARG A 94 1.10 -0.03 -10.48
N ILE A 95 0.00 0.63 -10.89
CA ILE A 95 -1.32 0.15 -10.55
C ILE A 95 -1.49 -1.25 -11.13
N LEU A 96 -2.17 -2.10 -10.37
CA LEU A 96 -2.42 -3.48 -10.79
C LEU A 96 -3.60 -3.49 -11.79
N PRO A 97 -3.55 -4.31 -12.87
CA PRO A 97 -4.59 -4.34 -13.89
C PRO A 97 -5.98 -4.62 -13.30
N ASP A 98 -7.00 -3.93 -13.80
CA ASP A 98 -8.41 -4.18 -13.47
C ASP A 98 -8.88 -5.53 -14.04
N ALA A 99 -9.81 -6.18 -13.33
CA ALA A 99 -10.37 -7.46 -13.72
C ALA A 99 -11.91 -7.43 -13.82
N PRO A 100 -12.54 -8.35 -14.61
CA PRO A 100 -14.00 -8.42 -14.76
C PRO A 100 -14.70 -8.76 -13.46
N ALA A 101 -15.91 -8.23 -13.24
CA ALA A 101 -16.76 -8.51 -12.08
C ALA A 101 -17.43 -9.90 -12.18
N ALA A 102 -17.63 -10.55 -11.02
CA ALA A 102 -18.35 -11.82 -10.87
C ALA A 102 -19.79 -11.60 -10.36
N THR A 103 -20.65 -12.63 -10.43
CA THR A 103 -22.07 -12.57 -10.07
C THR A 103 -22.33 -12.90 -8.59
N ASP A 104 -23.31 -12.26 -7.96
CA ASP A 104 -23.43 -11.84 -6.55
C ASP A 104 -24.02 -12.80 -5.51
N SER A 105 -23.57 -12.66 -4.20
CA SER A 105 -24.37 -12.99 -3.02
C SER A 105 -24.50 -11.83 -2.02
N TYR A 106 -23.48 -10.96 -1.88
CA TYR A 106 -23.71 -9.58 -1.42
C TYR A 106 -24.05 -8.73 -2.64
N ALA A 107 -24.85 -7.67 -2.46
CA ALA A 107 -25.19 -6.73 -3.50
C ALA A 107 -25.19 -5.30 -2.95
N ASP A 108 -24.91 -4.34 -3.81
CA ASP A 108 -25.12 -2.94 -3.47
C ASP A 108 -26.60 -2.70 -3.17
N THR A 109 -26.86 -1.97 -2.09
CA THR A 109 -28.19 -1.49 -1.73
C THR A 109 -28.31 -0.01 -2.06
N GLY A 110 -29.51 0.58 -1.84
CA GLY A 110 -29.65 2.04 -1.96
C GLY A 110 -28.90 2.83 -0.88
N GLN A 111 -28.44 2.15 0.18
CA GLN A 111 -27.73 2.79 1.29
C GLN A 111 -26.23 2.54 1.29
N PHE A 112 -25.79 1.31 1.04
CA PHE A 112 -24.37 0.94 1.15
C PHE A 112 -23.95 -0.02 0.03
N THR A 113 -22.69 0.11 -0.39
CA THR A 113 -22.05 -0.85 -1.27
C THR A 113 -21.94 -2.21 -0.60
N TRP A 114 -21.83 -3.27 -1.39
CA TRP A 114 -21.67 -4.63 -0.89
C TRP A 114 -20.40 -4.77 -0.03
N GLY A 115 -19.35 -4.05 -0.40
CA GLY A 115 -18.07 -4.07 0.33
C GLY A 115 -18.22 -3.57 1.76
N LEU A 116 -18.90 -2.43 1.98
CA LEU A 116 -19.16 -1.89 3.31
C LEU A 116 -20.01 -2.85 4.16
N GLN A 117 -21.00 -3.51 3.55
CA GLN A 117 -21.84 -4.51 4.22
C GLN A 117 -21.03 -5.73 4.62
N ALA A 118 -20.20 -6.26 3.73
CA ALA A 118 -19.39 -7.46 3.95
C ALA A 118 -18.38 -7.29 5.09
N VAL A 119 -17.71 -6.12 5.16
CA VAL A 119 -16.76 -5.81 6.24
C VAL A 119 -17.43 -5.28 7.52
N GLY A 120 -18.77 -5.17 7.56
CA GLY A 120 -19.52 -4.70 8.72
C GLY A 120 -19.42 -3.19 8.99
N ALA A 121 -18.79 -2.40 8.10
CA ALA A 121 -18.64 -0.95 8.27
C ALA A 121 -19.99 -0.22 8.25
N SER A 122 -20.97 -0.73 7.50
CA SER A 122 -22.33 -0.18 7.44
C SER A 122 -23.06 -0.20 8.79
N LEU A 123 -22.67 -1.08 9.72
CA LEU A 123 -23.25 -1.24 11.05
C LEU A 123 -22.34 -0.72 12.17
N SER A 124 -21.10 -0.32 11.85
CA SER A 124 -20.15 0.19 12.84
C SER A 124 -20.54 1.60 13.32
N GLY A 125 -20.45 1.83 14.62
CA GLY A 125 -20.59 3.15 15.23
C GLY A 125 -19.34 4.03 15.07
N TYR A 126 -18.24 3.45 14.57
CA TYR A 126 -16.98 4.15 14.36
C TYR A 126 -16.85 4.66 12.93
N THR A 127 -16.13 5.74 12.74
CA THR A 127 -16.02 6.46 11.47
C THR A 127 -14.58 6.75 11.04
N GLY A 128 -13.60 6.32 11.84
CA GLY A 128 -12.17 6.65 11.67
C GLY A 128 -11.81 8.04 12.19
N LYS A 129 -12.69 8.66 12.98
CA LYS A 129 -12.52 10.01 13.49
C LYS A 129 -11.24 10.17 14.29
N GLY A 130 -10.43 11.18 13.92
CA GLY A 130 -9.17 11.49 14.57
C GLY A 130 -8.00 10.58 14.12
N ILE A 131 -8.21 9.66 13.18
CA ILE A 131 -7.18 8.80 12.62
C ILE A 131 -6.70 9.36 11.29
N ASN A 132 -5.39 9.43 11.10
CA ASN A 132 -4.75 9.86 9.86
C ASN A 132 -4.56 8.64 8.94
N VAL A 133 -5.17 8.67 7.77
CA VAL A 133 -5.04 7.63 6.75
C VAL A 133 -4.32 8.22 5.54
N ALA A 134 -3.13 7.70 5.24
CA ALA A 134 -2.43 8.03 4.00
C ALA A 134 -2.82 7.02 2.91
N VAL A 135 -3.16 7.52 1.72
CA VAL A 135 -3.33 6.71 0.51
C VAL A 135 -2.26 7.15 -0.48
N LEU A 136 -1.32 6.25 -0.76
CA LEU A 136 -0.20 6.48 -1.68
C LEU A 136 -0.55 5.86 -3.03
N ASP A 137 -0.90 6.73 -4.01
CA ASP A 137 -1.49 6.29 -5.28
C ASP A 137 -1.26 7.33 -6.40
N THR A 138 -2.17 7.45 -7.36
CA THR A 138 -2.10 8.37 -8.52
C THR A 138 -2.51 9.82 -8.22
N GLY A 139 -2.83 10.16 -6.99
CA GLY A 139 -3.29 11.48 -6.55
C GLY A 139 -4.76 11.50 -6.13
N PHE A 140 -5.35 12.71 -6.10
CA PHE A 140 -6.72 12.91 -5.62
C PHE A 140 -7.45 14.04 -6.38
N ASP A 141 -8.71 13.84 -6.71
CA ASP A 141 -9.59 14.91 -7.22
C ASP A 141 -10.19 15.69 -6.04
N SER A 142 -9.52 16.77 -5.64
CA SER A 142 -9.98 17.65 -4.55
C SER A 142 -11.27 18.41 -4.87
N ALA A 143 -11.70 18.43 -6.14
CA ALA A 143 -12.95 19.04 -6.59
C ALA A 143 -14.15 18.07 -6.54
N HIS A 144 -13.91 16.79 -6.19
CA HIS A 144 -14.99 15.82 -6.11
C HIS A 144 -16.01 16.22 -5.04
N PRO A 145 -17.32 16.32 -5.40
CA PRO A 145 -18.33 16.92 -4.53
C PRO A 145 -18.54 16.17 -3.19
N ASP A 146 -18.29 14.87 -3.15
CA ASP A 146 -18.44 14.06 -1.94
C ASP A 146 -17.38 14.35 -0.87
N PHE A 147 -16.33 15.05 -1.22
CA PHE A 147 -15.28 15.50 -0.28
C PHE A 147 -15.35 17.00 0.04
N ALA A 148 -16.42 17.66 -0.41
CA ALA A 148 -16.64 19.08 -0.07
C ALA A 148 -16.69 19.26 1.46
N GLY A 149 -15.86 20.19 1.96
CA GLY A 149 -15.75 20.44 3.40
C GLY A 149 -14.86 19.47 4.19
N ARG A 150 -14.31 18.42 3.54
CA ARG A 150 -13.31 17.54 4.14
C ARG A 150 -11.93 18.19 4.05
N THR A 151 -11.16 18.10 5.12
CA THR A 151 -9.74 18.48 5.08
C THR A 151 -8.94 17.33 4.48
N VAL A 152 -8.30 17.59 3.33
CA VAL A 152 -7.39 16.64 2.68
C VAL A 152 -6.02 17.28 2.57
N THR A 153 -5.01 16.63 3.13
CA THR A 153 -3.61 17.01 2.95
C THR A 153 -3.06 16.23 1.75
N ALA A 154 -2.71 16.94 0.66
CA ALA A 154 -2.26 16.31 -0.56
C ALA A 154 -0.84 16.76 -0.92
N LYS A 155 -0.02 15.81 -1.42
CA LYS A 155 1.35 16.06 -1.89
C LYS A 155 1.71 15.15 -3.06
N SER A 156 2.39 15.71 -4.06
CA SER A 156 2.99 14.93 -5.16
C SER A 156 4.47 14.67 -4.89
N PHE A 157 4.90 13.46 -5.24
CA PHE A 157 6.28 13.00 -5.27
C PHE A 157 6.72 12.66 -6.69
N VAL A 158 5.83 12.87 -7.66
CA VAL A 158 6.07 12.66 -9.08
C VAL A 158 6.57 13.96 -9.69
N ALA A 159 7.77 13.93 -10.26
CA ALA A 159 8.39 15.12 -10.85
C ALA A 159 7.53 15.72 -11.98
N GLY A 160 7.27 17.02 -11.91
CA GLY A 160 6.49 17.73 -12.91
C GLY A 160 4.98 17.56 -12.84
N GLU A 161 4.45 16.81 -11.87
CA GLU A 161 3.00 16.65 -11.63
C GLU A 161 2.61 17.23 -10.25
N ASP A 162 1.45 17.87 -10.18
CA ASP A 162 0.83 18.23 -8.90
C ASP A 162 0.09 17.02 -8.27
N ALA A 163 -0.57 17.21 -7.13
CA ALA A 163 -1.25 16.13 -6.44
C ALA A 163 -2.60 15.74 -7.04
N THR A 164 -3.02 16.38 -8.15
CA THR A 164 -4.27 16.07 -8.85
C THR A 164 -4.20 14.68 -9.46
N ASP A 165 -5.29 13.94 -9.36
CA ASP A 165 -5.40 12.60 -9.93
C ASP A 165 -5.72 12.67 -11.42
N GLY A 166 -4.71 12.46 -12.27
CA GLY A 166 -4.86 12.37 -13.72
C GLY A 166 -5.27 10.99 -14.24
N HIS A 167 -5.30 9.97 -13.37
CA HIS A 167 -5.63 8.59 -13.72
C HIS A 167 -7.03 8.17 -13.26
N GLY A 168 -7.36 8.43 -12.00
CA GLY A 168 -8.61 8.07 -11.34
C GLY A 168 -8.51 6.98 -10.28
N HIS A 169 -7.46 6.17 -10.31
CA HIS A 169 -7.27 5.06 -9.39
C HIS A 169 -7.09 5.54 -7.94
N GLY A 170 -6.29 6.59 -7.71
CA GLY A 170 -6.07 7.15 -6.39
C GLY A 170 -7.35 7.74 -5.76
N THR A 171 -8.15 8.48 -6.55
CA THR A 171 -9.44 9.00 -6.10
C THR A 171 -10.39 7.87 -5.72
N HIS A 172 -10.38 6.75 -6.47
CA HIS A 172 -11.17 5.56 -6.16
C HIS A 172 -10.72 4.89 -4.86
N CYS A 173 -9.41 4.71 -4.65
CA CYS A 173 -8.85 4.14 -3.42
C CYS A 173 -9.13 5.01 -2.19
N ILE A 174 -8.97 6.33 -2.30
CA ILE A 174 -9.33 7.29 -1.23
C ILE A 174 -10.82 7.21 -0.92
N GLY A 175 -11.67 7.10 -1.96
CA GLY A 175 -13.11 6.92 -1.79
C GLY A 175 -13.45 5.66 -1.01
N SER A 176 -12.89 4.51 -1.40
CA SER A 176 -13.15 3.24 -0.72
C SER A 176 -12.66 3.24 0.74
N ALA A 177 -11.51 3.86 1.03
CA ALA A 177 -11.00 3.98 2.40
C ALA A 177 -11.78 5.02 3.24
N CYS A 178 -11.98 6.23 2.71
CA CYS A 178 -12.34 7.41 3.50
C CYS A 178 -13.52 8.23 2.92
N GLY A 179 -14.19 7.72 1.89
CA GLY A 179 -15.36 8.37 1.28
C GLY A 179 -16.55 8.45 2.22
N PRO A 180 -17.61 9.18 1.82
CA PRO A 180 -18.78 9.36 2.67
C PRO A 180 -19.65 8.11 2.78
N ARG A 181 -20.36 7.99 3.91
CA ARG A 181 -21.47 7.04 4.07
C ARG A 181 -22.75 7.52 3.39
N GLU A 182 -22.86 8.83 3.17
CA GLU A 182 -23.99 9.48 2.49
C GLU A 182 -23.44 10.36 1.36
N PRO A 183 -23.10 9.76 0.20
CA PRO A 183 -22.60 10.50 -0.97
C PRO A 183 -23.72 11.33 -1.63
N GLN A 184 -23.36 12.24 -2.53
CA GLN A 184 -24.36 12.99 -3.28
C GLN A 184 -25.19 12.11 -4.24
N GLN A 185 -24.63 11.00 -4.68
CA GLN A 185 -25.32 10.02 -5.54
C GLN A 185 -24.87 8.59 -5.19
N GLY A 186 -25.81 7.64 -5.31
CA GLY A 186 -25.54 6.21 -5.07
C GLY A 186 -25.43 5.83 -3.60
N PRO A 187 -24.97 4.61 -3.33
CA PRO A 187 -24.79 4.10 -1.98
C PRO A 187 -23.53 4.68 -1.32
N GLY A 188 -23.48 4.70 0.01
CA GLY A 188 -22.28 4.95 0.79
C GLY A 188 -21.21 3.92 0.47
N TYR A 189 -19.97 4.38 0.23
CA TYR A 189 -18.89 3.55 -0.29
C TYR A 189 -17.58 3.64 0.53
N GLY A 190 -17.45 4.61 1.43
CA GLY A 190 -16.25 4.80 2.24
C GLY A 190 -16.36 4.13 3.61
N VAL A 191 -15.33 3.40 4.02
CA VAL A 191 -15.27 2.69 5.31
C VAL A 191 -15.07 3.66 6.46
N ALA A 192 -14.00 4.48 6.42
CA ALA A 192 -13.60 5.41 7.49
C ALA A 192 -13.98 6.86 7.13
N SER A 193 -15.29 7.15 7.14
CA SER A 193 -15.88 8.36 6.56
C SER A 193 -15.49 9.67 7.25
N GLU A 194 -14.93 9.67 8.46
CA GLU A 194 -14.44 10.85 9.17
C GLU A 194 -12.92 10.82 9.44
N ALA A 195 -12.18 9.88 8.84
CA ALA A 195 -10.73 9.87 8.94
C ALA A 195 -10.10 11.11 8.30
N ASN A 196 -8.96 11.56 8.81
CA ASN A 196 -8.16 12.59 8.17
C ASN A 196 -7.45 11.99 6.96
N ILE A 197 -7.60 12.62 5.79
CA ILE A 197 -7.11 12.07 4.52
C ILE A 197 -5.76 12.70 4.17
N PHE A 198 -4.77 11.85 3.94
CA PHE A 198 -3.46 12.22 3.42
C PHE A 198 -3.27 11.58 2.04
N ALA A 199 -3.42 12.37 0.98
CA ALA A 199 -3.32 11.91 -0.41
C ALA A 199 -1.90 12.11 -0.94
N GLY A 200 -1.13 11.04 -1.04
CA GLY A 200 0.23 11.04 -1.58
C GLY A 200 0.24 10.56 -3.03
N LYS A 201 0.55 11.46 -3.99
CA LYS A 201 0.76 11.05 -5.37
C LYS A 201 2.17 10.51 -5.55
N VAL A 202 2.27 9.18 -5.59
CA VAL A 202 3.51 8.43 -5.78
C VAL A 202 3.58 7.74 -7.15
N LEU A 203 2.44 7.66 -7.83
CA LEU A 203 2.28 7.19 -9.21
C LEU A 203 1.83 8.34 -10.11
N GLY A 204 2.42 8.44 -11.31
CA GLY A 204 2.07 9.42 -12.33
C GLY A 204 0.67 9.21 -12.93
N ALA A 205 0.27 10.12 -13.82
CA ALA A 205 -0.99 10.02 -14.55
C ALA A 205 -1.04 8.79 -15.49
N ASP A 206 0.10 8.19 -15.81
CA ASP A 206 0.22 6.92 -16.53
C ASP A 206 0.08 5.67 -15.63
N GLY A 207 -0.11 5.86 -14.32
CA GLY A 207 -0.23 4.81 -13.32
C GLY A 207 1.09 4.16 -12.92
N SER A 208 2.25 4.74 -13.26
CA SER A 208 3.57 4.22 -12.92
C SER A 208 4.31 5.11 -11.91
N GLY A 209 5.19 4.50 -11.12
CA GLY A 209 6.07 5.16 -10.16
C GLY A 209 7.31 4.31 -9.90
N SER A 210 8.14 4.74 -8.98
CA SER A 210 9.39 4.06 -8.64
C SER A 210 9.60 3.94 -7.14
N ASP A 211 10.60 3.20 -6.72
CA ASP A 211 10.99 3.11 -5.31
C ASP A 211 11.15 4.50 -4.70
N SER A 212 11.81 5.44 -5.40
CA SER A 212 12.03 6.79 -4.87
C SER A 212 10.72 7.53 -4.59
N THR A 213 9.74 7.49 -5.49
CA THR A 213 8.47 8.18 -5.30
C THR A 213 7.64 7.53 -4.18
N ILE A 214 7.65 6.20 -4.10
CA ILE A 214 6.89 5.44 -3.09
C ILE A 214 7.52 5.61 -1.71
N LEU A 215 8.84 5.47 -1.59
CA LEU A 215 9.56 5.67 -0.33
C LEU A 215 9.43 7.12 0.17
N ALA A 216 9.45 8.11 -0.74
CA ALA A 216 9.17 9.50 -0.40
C ALA A 216 7.75 9.68 0.17
N GLY A 217 6.76 9.01 -0.42
CA GLY A 217 5.39 8.99 0.08
C GLY A 217 5.27 8.34 1.47
N ILE A 218 5.91 7.19 1.69
CA ILE A 218 5.94 6.52 3.00
C ILE A 218 6.61 7.43 4.04
N ASN A 219 7.79 7.99 3.73
CA ASN A 219 8.49 8.90 4.63
C ASN A 219 7.61 10.09 5.04
N TRP A 220 6.93 10.72 4.08
CA TRP A 220 6.00 11.82 4.32
C TRP A 220 4.80 11.41 5.18
N ALA A 221 4.24 10.22 4.95
CA ALA A 221 3.14 9.72 5.77
C ALA A 221 3.58 9.51 7.24
N LEU A 222 4.80 9.01 7.46
CA LEU A 222 5.38 8.85 8.80
C LEU A 222 5.68 10.21 9.46
N GLU A 223 6.20 11.20 8.74
CA GLU A 223 6.39 12.57 9.23
C GLU A 223 5.06 13.20 9.70
N ASN A 224 3.95 12.89 8.99
CA ASN A 224 2.61 13.34 9.34
C ASN A 224 1.89 12.43 10.35
N LYS A 225 2.59 11.43 10.89
CA LYS A 225 2.05 10.50 11.90
C LYS A 225 0.77 9.81 11.45
N CYS A 226 0.72 9.41 10.18
CA CYS A 226 -0.40 8.63 9.68
C CYS A 226 -0.38 7.24 10.33
N GLU A 227 -1.48 6.87 11.00
CA GLU A 227 -1.59 5.57 11.66
C GLU A 227 -1.75 4.42 10.68
N VAL A 228 -2.30 4.70 9.51
CA VAL A 228 -2.52 3.72 8.44
C VAL A 228 -2.01 4.28 7.13
N ILE A 229 -1.25 3.48 6.39
CA ILE A 229 -0.73 3.79 5.06
C ILE A 229 -1.24 2.74 4.09
N SER A 230 -2.06 3.13 3.13
CA SER A 230 -2.65 2.27 2.09
C SER A 230 -1.88 2.40 0.79
N MET A 231 -1.44 1.28 0.22
CA MET A 231 -0.70 1.21 -1.05
C MET A 231 -1.35 0.23 -2.01
N SER A 232 -2.15 0.75 -2.94
CA SER A 232 -2.83 -0.03 -3.97
C SER A 232 -1.99 -0.13 -5.25
N LEU A 233 -0.76 -0.56 -5.11
CA LEU A 233 0.26 -0.63 -6.17
C LEU A 233 1.15 -1.86 -6.00
N GLY A 234 1.88 -2.24 -7.04
CA GLY A 234 2.81 -3.35 -6.94
C GLY A 234 3.69 -3.55 -8.16
N ALA A 235 4.60 -4.50 -8.01
CA ALA A 235 5.42 -5.06 -9.07
C ALA A 235 5.48 -6.58 -8.93
N ASP A 236 5.46 -7.30 -10.05
CA ASP A 236 5.48 -8.77 -10.07
C ASP A 236 6.89 -9.30 -9.77
N VAL A 237 7.36 -9.04 -8.55
CA VAL A 237 8.65 -9.47 -8.02
C VAL A 237 8.43 -10.50 -6.93
N ARG A 238 8.95 -11.72 -7.11
CA ARG A 238 8.86 -12.79 -6.10
C ARG A 238 9.84 -12.60 -4.95
N THR A 239 10.98 -11.99 -5.23
CA THR A 239 12.01 -11.75 -4.22
C THR A 239 11.65 -10.56 -3.37
N VAL A 240 11.75 -10.72 -2.06
CA VAL A 240 11.57 -9.62 -1.11
C VAL A 240 12.55 -8.49 -1.43
N HIS A 241 12.03 -7.27 -1.56
CA HIS A 241 12.85 -6.09 -1.87
C HIS A 241 13.28 -5.37 -0.58
N PRO A 242 14.58 -5.36 -0.23
CA PRO A 242 15.07 -4.89 1.07
C PRO A 242 14.61 -3.50 1.51
N PRO A 243 14.45 -2.49 0.63
CA PRO A 243 13.93 -1.19 1.04
C PRO A 243 12.56 -1.24 1.72
N TYR A 244 11.67 -2.15 1.27
CA TYR A 244 10.33 -2.26 1.87
C TYR A 244 10.31 -3.07 3.15
N VAL A 245 11.25 -4.00 3.35
CA VAL A 245 11.46 -4.65 4.65
C VAL A 245 11.80 -3.58 5.70
N THR A 246 12.74 -2.71 5.37
CA THR A 246 13.14 -1.60 6.24
C THR A 246 12.01 -0.59 6.42
N ALA A 247 11.35 -0.17 5.34
CA ALA A 247 10.25 0.80 5.41
C ALA A 247 9.07 0.27 6.26
N GLY A 248 8.67 -1.00 6.06
CA GLY A 248 7.59 -1.62 6.85
C GLY A 248 7.94 -1.72 8.33
N ARG A 249 9.15 -2.19 8.66
CA ARG A 249 9.61 -2.27 10.04
C ARG A 249 9.68 -0.89 10.70
N ARG A 250 10.22 0.12 10.01
CA ARG A 250 10.27 1.50 10.52
C ARG A 250 8.88 2.10 10.70
N ALA A 251 7.94 1.79 9.83
CA ALA A 251 6.55 2.21 9.99
C ALA A 251 5.95 1.63 11.28
N LEU A 252 6.11 0.33 11.52
CA LEU A 252 5.65 -0.31 12.76
C LEU A 252 6.32 0.28 14.00
N GLU A 253 7.62 0.53 13.99
CA GLU A 253 8.35 1.18 15.09
C GLU A 253 7.84 2.59 15.41
N LEU A 254 7.35 3.31 14.39
CA LEU A 254 6.85 4.68 14.50
C LEU A 254 5.33 4.78 14.71
N GLY A 255 4.65 3.65 14.91
CA GLY A 255 3.22 3.61 15.22
C GLY A 255 2.30 3.53 14.01
N SER A 256 2.83 3.31 12.82
CA SER A 256 2.08 3.20 11.56
C SER A 256 1.94 1.74 11.12
N LEU A 257 0.85 1.42 10.41
CA LEU A 257 0.61 0.15 9.73
C LEU A 257 0.54 0.40 8.23
N ILE A 258 1.39 -0.26 7.45
CA ILE A 258 1.30 -0.27 5.99
C ILE A 258 0.47 -1.47 5.55
N VAL A 259 -0.54 -1.24 4.72
CA VAL A 259 -1.32 -2.27 4.03
C VAL A 259 -1.12 -2.13 2.53
N ALA A 260 -0.87 -3.24 1.83
CA ALA A 260 -0.57 -3.23 0.40
C ALA A 260 -1.31 -4.32 -0.37
N ALA A 261 -1.59 -4.05 -1.63
CA ALA A 261 -2.28 -4.98 -2.53
C ALA A 261 -1.38 -6.20 -2.83
N ALA A 262 -1.90 -7.41 -2.62
CA ALA A 262 -1.14 -8.65 -2.83
C ALA A 262 -0.69 -8.86 -4.28
N GLY A 263 -1.49 -8.41 -5.26
CA GLY A 263 -1.20 -8.53 -6.69
C GLY A 263 -2.37 -9.08 -7.48
N ASN A 264 -2.40 -8.78 -8.79
CA ASN A 264 -3.44 -9.21 -9.73
C ASN A 264 -2.85 -10.10 -10.85
N ASN A 265 -1.76 -10.81 -10.56
CA ASN A 265 -1.03 -11.63 -11.52
C ASN A 265 -1.52 -13.09 -11.61
N ALA A 266 -2.59 -13.43 -10.89
CA ALA A 266 -3.22 -14.74 -10.98
C ALA A 266 -4.20 -14.81 -12.18
N GLN A 267 -4.44 -16.04 -12.62
CA GLN A 267 -5.50 -16.48 -13.53
C GLN A 267 -5.97 -17.86 -13.03
N ARG A 268 -6.66 -17.85 -11.88
CA ARG A 268 -6.99 -19.07 -11.11
C ARG A 268 -7.86 -20.02 -11.92
N SER A 269 -8.80 -19.49 -12.71
CA SER A 269 -9.63 -20.24 -13.66
C SER A 269 -8.78 -20.98 -14.73
N ALA A 270 -7.58 -20.52 -15.03
CA ALA A 270 -6.61 -21.16 -15.92
C ALA A 270 -5.55 -21.99 -15.16
N GLY A 271 -5.71 -22.19 -13.84
CA GLY A 271 -4.78 -22.94 -13.01
C GLY A 271 -3.50 -22.20 -12.61
N ASN A 272 -3.45 -20.88 -12.82
CA ASN A 272 -2.34 -20.02 -12.37
C ASN A 272 -2.76 -19.22 -11.12
N PRO A 273 -2.27 -19.56 -9.91
CA PRO A 273 -2.64 -18.85 -8.69
C PRO A 273 -1.89 -17.52 -8.50
N GLY A 274 -0.94 -17.19 -9.39
CA GLY A 274 -0.10 -16.01 -9.23
C GLY A 274 0.82 -16.07 -8.00
N PHE A 275 1.22 -14.92 -7.51
CA PHE A 275 2.06 -14.79 -6.30
C PHE A 275 2.01 -13.37 -5.75
N VAL A 276 2.14 -13.23 -4.44
CA VAL A 276 2.25 -11.92 -3.78
C VAL A 276 3.52 -11.21 -4.26
N GLY A 277 3.36 -10.00 -4.81
CA GLY A 277 4.44 -9.20 -5.36
C GLY A 277 4.92 -8.09 -4.41
N ALA A 278 6.01 -7.41 -4.79
CA ALA A 278 6.52 -6.28 -4.03
C ALA A 278 5.56 -5.06 -4.16
N PRO A 279 5.36 -4.23 -3.11
CA PRO A 279 6.00 -4.30 -1.80
C PRO A 279 5.28 -5.22 -0.79
N ALA A 280 4.11 -5.79 -1.16
CA ALA A 280 3.28 -6.58 -0.25
C ALA A 280 3.98 -7.86 0.24
N ASN A 281 4.94 -8.40 -0.52
CA ASN A 281 5.75 -9.57 -0.12
C ASN A 281 6.86 -9.25 0.90
N SER A 282 6.69 -8.21 1.69
CA SER A 282 7.64 -7.79 2.73
C SER A 282 7.10 -8.11 4.12
N PRO A 283 7.88 -8.71 5.03
CA PRO A 283 7.38 -9.28 6.31
C PRO A 283 6.75 -8.27 7.27
N TYR A 284 6.91 -6.98 7.04
CA TYR A 284 6.37 -5.89 7.88
C TYR A 284 5.32 -5.04 7.14
N ILE A 285 4.80 -5.52 6.02
CA ILE A 285 3.74 -4.90 5.23
C ILE A 285 2.60 -5.90 5.09
N MET A 286 1.38 -5.50 5.49
CA MET A 286 0.21 -6.37 5.45
C MET A 286 -0.28 -6.58 4.02
N ALA A 287 -0.18 -7.80 3.50
CA ALA A 287 -0.63 -8.17 2.16
C ALA A 287 -2.13 -8.46 2.12
N VAL A 288 -2.85 -7.79 1.23
CA VAL A 288 -4.30 -7.84 1.12
C VAL A 288 -4.75 -8.56 -0.14
N ALA A 289 -5.45 -9.69 0.02
CA ALA A 289 -6.11 -10.41 -1.07
C ALA A 289 -7.51 -9.86 -1.38
N ALA A 290 -8.01 -10.15 -2.59
CA ALA A 290 -9.32 -9.71 -3.04
C ALA A 290 -10.34 -10.86 -3.02
N LEU A 291 -11.51 -10.60 -2.41
CA LEU A 291 -12.70 -11.44 -2.47
C LEU A 291 -13.77 -10.81 -3.38
N ASP A 292 -14.58 -11.66 -3.98
CA ASP A 292 -15.80 -11.26 -4.67
C ASP A 292 -16.99 -11.16 -3.69
N SER A 293 -18.15 -10.76 -4.18
CA SER A 293 -19.37 -10.59 -3.39
C SER A 293 -19.97 -11.90 -2.86
N LYS A 294 -19.47 -13.07 -3.29
CA LYS A 294 -19.77 -14.39 -2.71
C LYS A 294 -18.74 -14.79 -1.65
N LEU A 295 -17.77 -13.94 -1.39
CA LEU A 295 -16.60 -14.18 -0.55
C LEU A 295 -15.69 -15.31 -1.08
N ALA A 296 -15.76 -15.58 -2.37
CA ALA A 296 -14.77 -16.40 -3.04
C ALA A 296 -13.53 -15.58 -3.38
N VAL A 297 -12.37 -16.23 -3.45
CA VAL A 297 -11.15 -15.57 -3.91
C VAL A 297 -11.33 -15.11 -5.36
N ALA A 298 -10.98 -13.86 -5.64
CA ALA A 298 -11.06 -13.31 -7.00
C ALA A 298 -10.08 -14.04 -7.94
N ASP A 299 -10.48 -14.26 -9.19
CA ASP A 299 -9.68 -15.00 -10.18
C ASP A 299 -8.27 -14.45 -10.37
N PHE A 300 -8.13 -13.13 -10.28
CA PHE A 300 -6.87 -12.39 -10.41
C PHE A 300 -6.05 -12.31 -9.12
N SER A 301 -6.64 -12.58 -7.96
CA SER A 301 -5.98 -12.36 -6.65
C SER A 301 -4.80 -13.29 -6.47
N ALA A 302 -3.63 -12.71 -6.20
CA ALA A 302 -2.39 -13.42 -5.99
C ALA A 302 -2.45 -14.34 -4.76
N GLN A 303 -1.75 -15.49 -4.85
CA GLN A 303 -1.58 -16.46 -3.76
C GLN A 303 -0.27 -16.18 -3.02
N ALA A 304 -0.22 -16.57 -1.74
CA ALA A 304 1.00 -16.51 -0.93
C ALA A 304 2.17 -17.27 -1.59
N LEU A 305 3.37 -16.76 -1.34
CA LEU A 305 4.63 -17.46 -1.60
C LEU A 305 5.03 -18.26 -0.36
N ASP A 306 5.75 -19.36 -0.56
CA ASP A 306 6.37 -20.14 0.51
C ASP A 306 7.73 -19.53 0.92
N THR A 307 7.69 -18.24 1.29
CA THR A 307 8.85 -17.46 1.75
C THR A 307 8.40 -16.48 2.82
N GLU A 308 9.27 -16.17 3.78
CA GLU A 308 8.99 -15.16 4.81
C GLU A 308 8.62 -13.80 4.15
N GLY A 309 7.52 -13.22 4.56
CA GLY A 309 6.94 -11.99 4.00
C GLY A 309 6.11 -12.19 2.74
N GLY A 310 6.13 -13.40 2.14
CA GLY A 310 5.33 -13.73 0.96
C GLY A 310 3.91 -14.18 1.26
N GLU A 311 3.47 -14.08 2.51
CA GLU A 311 2.13 -14.48 2.95
C GLU A 311 1.06 -13.54 2.39
N VAL A 312 -0.17 -14.04 2.31
CA VAL A 312 -1.39 -13.22 2.31
C VAL A 312 -1.82 -13.10 3.78
N ASP A 313 -1.97 -11.89 4.30
CA ASP A 313 -2.29 -11.70 5.72
C ASP A 313 -3.80 -11.66 5.98
N ILE A 314 -4.53 -10.98 5.09
CA ILE A 314 -5.95 -10.70 5.24
C ILE A 314 -6.60 -10.48 3.87
N ALA A 315 -7.91 -10.59 3.81
CA ALA A 315 -8.66 -10.34 2.58
C ALA A 315 -9.71 -9.23 2.76
N GLY A 316 -10.03 -8.57 1.65
CA GLY A 316 -11.06 -7.54 1.58
C GLY A 316 -11.91 -7.62 0.32
N PRO A 317 -13.01 -6.87 0.25
CA PRO A 317 -13.84 -6.72 -0.94
C PRO A 317 -13.04 -6.13 -2.10
N GLY A 318 -12.89 -6.86 -3.22
CA GLY A 318 -12.03 -6.43 -4.32
C GLY A 318 -12.65 -6.55 -5.72
N VAL A 319 -13.88 -7.07 -5.86
CA VAL A 319 -14.51 -7.29 -7.17
C VAL A 319 -15.76 -6.44 -7.32
N GLY A 320 -15.85 -5.67 -8.40
CA GLY A 320 -17.03 -4.82 -8.67
C GLY A 320 -17.21 -3.71 -7.62
N ILE A 321 -16.15 -3.05 -7.21
CA ILE A 321 -16.16 -2.04 -6.15
C ILE A 321 -16.52 -0.67 -6.72
N TYR A 322 -17.65 -0.13 -6.30
CA TYR A 322 -18.09 1.22 -6.61
C TYR A 322 -17.44 2.23 -5.66
N SER A 323 -16.89 3.32 -6.21
CA SER A 323 -16.28 4.41 -5.44
C SER A 323 -16.19 5.70 -6.27
N SER A 324 -15.67 6.78 -5.65
CA SER A 324 -15.43 8.06 -6.30
C SER A 324 -14.46 7.96 -7.48
N TRP A 325 -14.64 8.83 -8.47
CA TRP A 325 -13.81 8.92 -9.67
C TRP A 325 -13.68 10.39 -10.11
N PRO A 326 -12.51 10.83 -10.62
CA PRO A 326 -12.30 12.23 -10.95
C PRO A 326 -13.14 12.73 -12.13
N GLY A 327 -13.34 14.04 -12.16
CA GLY A 327 -13.97 14.77 -13.24
C GLY A 327 -15.47 14.49 -13.40
N ALA A 328 -15.97 14.60 -14.62
CA ALA A 328 -17.41 14.49 -14.91
C ALA A 328 -18.01 13.11 -14.66
N LYS A 329 -17.19 12.05 -14.65
CA LYS A 329 -17.63 10.68 -14.38
C LYS A 329 -18.05 10.49 -12.92
N ARG A 330 -17.40 11.15 -11.98
CA ARG A 330 -17.61 11.16 -10.52
C ARG A 330 -17.51 9.81 -9.82
N TYR A 331 -18.01 8.73 -10.39
CA TYR A 331 -18.01 7.40 -9.80
C TYR A 331 -17.60 6.36 -10.82
N ASN A 332 -16.97 5.29 -10.35
CA ASN A 332 -16.58 4.16 -11.17
C ASN A 332 -16.67 2.85 -10.38
N THR A 333 -16.86 1.75 -11.09
CA THR A 333 -16.83 0.40 -10.55
C THR A 333 -15.69 -0.36 -11.19
N ILE A 334 -14.70 -0.75 -10.39
CA ILE A 334 -13.52 -1.48 -10.83
C ILE A 334 -13.19 -2.63 -9.87
N SER A 335 -12.25 -3.50 -10.26
CA SER A 335 -11.89 -4.71 -9.50
C SER A 335 -10.37 -4.84 -9.41
N GLY A 336 -9.88 -5.30 -8.28
CA GLY A 336 -8.46 -5.53 -8.02
C GLY A 336 -8.18 -5.75 -6.54
N THR A 337 -7.04 -6.31 -6.19
CA THR A 337 -6.50 -6.26 -4.82
C THR A 337 -6.29 -4.81 -4.39
N SER A 338 -6.11 -3.90 -5.35
CA SER A 338 -6.11 -2.45 -5.18
C SER A 338 -7.40 -1.89 -4.57
N MET A 339 -8.55 -2.54 -4.74
CA MET A 339 -9.83 -2.13 -4.16
C MET A 339 -10.06 -2.80 -2.80
N ALA A 340 -9.50 -3.98 -2.58
CA ALA A 340 -9.52 -4.67 -1.29
C ALA A 340 -8.67 -3.93 -0.23
N THR A 341 -7.52 -3.46 -0.62
CA THR A 341 -6.56 -2.74 0.25
C THR A 341 -7.16 -1.54 0.97
N PRO A 342 -7.84 -0.58 0.31
CA PRO A 342 -8.45 0.55 0.99
C PRO A 342 -9.61 0.17 1.93
N HIS A 343 -10.32 -0.95 1.69
CA HIS A 343 -11.29 -1.47 2.66
C HIS A 343 -10.60 -1.90 3.96
N VAL A 344 -9.46 -2.61 3.84
CA VAL A 344 -8.65 -3.00 5.01
C VAL A 344 -8.08 -1.77 5.72
N ALA A 345 -7.56 -0.80 4.98
CA ALA A 345 -7.06 0.46 5.54
C ALA A 345 -8.15 1.24 6.29
N GLY A 346 -9.35 1.30 5.72
CA GLY A 346 -10.50 1.93 6.38
C GLY A 346 -10.90 1.19 7.67
N VAL A 347 -10.98 -0.14 7.65
CA VAL A 347 -11.28 -0.93 8.86
C VAL A 347 -10.17 -0.78 9.91
N ALA A 348 -8.90 -0.71 9.48
CA ALA A 348 -7.79 -0.42 10.38
C ALA A 348 -7.99 0.93 11.10
N ALA A 349 -8.46 1.96 10.38
CA ALA A 349 -8.78 3.25 10.99
C ALA A 349 -9.94 3.16 12.00
N LEU A 350 -11.01 2.39 11.69
CA LEU A 350 -12.10 2.16 12.65
C LEU A 350 -11.63 1.43 13.91
N LEU A 351 -10.77 0.41 13.77
CA LEU A 351 -10.19 -0.31 14.90
C LEU A 351 -9.22 0.57 15.69
N ALA A 352 -8.43 1.40 15.02
CA ALA A 352 -7.54 2.35 15.69
C ALA A 352 -8.31 3.41 16.50
N GLU A 353 -9.46 3.89 15.99
CA GLU A 353 -10.38 4.77 16.73
C GLU A 353 -10.97 4.06 17.95
N SER A 354 -11.53 2.86 17.76
CA SER A 354 -12.29 2.16 18.79
C SER A 354 -11.43 1.61 19.93
N THR A 355 -10.17 1.27 19.66
CA THR A 355 -9.29 0.57 20.61
C THR A 355 -8.09 1.39 21.07
N GLY A 356 -7.70 2.43 20.34
CA GLY A 356 -6.44 3.15 20.54
C GLY A 356 -5.20 2.38 20.08
N LEU A 357 -5.34 1.16 19.53
CA LEU A 357 -4.22 0.33 19.06
C LEU A 357 -3.55 0.94 17.83
N ARG A 358 -2.24 0.68 17.68
CA ARG A 358 -1.40 1.17 16.59
C ARG A 358 -0.40 0.09 16.18
N SER A 359 0.21 0.24 15.00
CA SER A 359 1.36 -0.57 14.61
C SER A 359 1.07 -2.08 14.63
N GLN A 360 1.96 -2.89 15.17
CA GLN A 360 1.81 -4.35 15.28
C GLN A 360 0.55 -4.76 16.05
N GLN A 361 0.20 -4.05 17.12
CA GLN A 361 -1.01 -4.35 17.88
C GLN A 361 -2.30 -4.15 17.05
N LEU A 362 -2.30 -3.17 16.15
CA LEU A 362 -3.40 -2.96 15.21
C LEU A 362 -3.45 -4.06 14.14
N TRP A 363 -2.30 -4.48 13.63
CA TRP A 363 -2.16 -5.64 12.75
C TRP A 363 -2.74 -6.90 13.40
N ASP A 364 -2.26 -7.23 14.60
CA ASP A 364 -2.71 -8.41 15.34
C ASP A 364 -4.23 -8.37 15.58
N LYS A 365 -4.78 -7.17 15.84
CA LYS A 365 -6.20 -6.97 16.05
C LYS A 365 -7.00 -7.21 14.76
N LEU A 366 -6.55 -6.70 13.62
CA LEU A 366 -7.16 -6.94 12.31
C LEU A 366 -7.25 -8.44 12.00
N VAL A 367 -6.14 -9.15 12.18
CA VAL A 367 -6.07 -10.60 11.98
C VAL A 367 -7.00 -11.35 12.95
N ALA A 368 -6.93 -11.02 14.24
CA ALA A 368 -7.72 -11.70 15.28
C ALA A 368 -9.23 -11.48 15.17
N THR A 369 -9.68 -10.38 14.55
CA THR A 369 -11.11 -10.06 14.39
C THR A 369 -11.64 -10.34 13.00
N SER A 370 -10.81 -10.81 12.07
CA SER A 370 -11.25 -11.20 10.74
C SER A 370 -12.27 -12.34 10.78
N ARG A 371 -13.17 -12.35 9.80
CA ARG A 371 -14.15 -13.42 9.62
C ARG A 371 -13.56 -14.54 8.79
N ASP A 372 -13.55 -15.75 9.33
CA ASP A 372 -13.24 -16.95 8.55
C ASP A 372 -14.21 -17.08 7.37
N VAL A 373 -13.67 -17.23 6.19
CA VAL A 373 -14.39 -17.42 4.92
C VAL A 373 -14.25 -18.82 4.37
N SER A 374 -13.67 -19.75 5.16
CA SER A 374 -13.44 -21.15 4.79
C SER A 374 -12.58 -21.31 3.52
N LEU A 375 -11.67 -20.39 3.29
CA LEU A 375 -10.68 -20.43 2.22
C LEU A 375 -9.28 -20.78 2.78
N PRO A 376 -8.38 -21.38 1.97
CA PRO A 376 -7.02 -21.61 2.39
C PRO A 376 -6.32 -20.30 2.82
N ALA A 377 -5.52 -20.35 3.88
CA ALA A 377 -4.78 -19.16 4.34
C ALA A 377 -3.84 -18.57 3.27
N MET A 378 -3.31 -19.43 2.38
CA MET A 378 -2.49 -18.97 1.26
C MET A 378 -3.26 -18.10 0.24
N ASP A 379 -4.59 -18.11 0.27
CA ASP A 379 -5.47 -17.37 -0.65
C ASP A 379 -6.12 -16.15 0.00
N ALA A 380 -6.42 -16.22 1.30
CA ALA A 380 -7.20 -15.20 2.01
C ALA A 380 -6.63 -14.80 3.38
N GLY A 381 -5.46 -15.32 3.76
CA GLY A 381 -4.86 -15.05 5.05
C GLY A 381 -5.77 -15.47 6.21
N ALA A 382 -5.97 -14.56 7.15
CA ALA A 382 -6.87 -14.75 8.29
C ALA A 382 -8.36 -14.65 7.93
N GLY A 383 -8.70 -14.34 6.68
CA GLY A 383 -10.06 -14.20 6.18
C GLY A 383 -10.47 -12.75 5.91
N LEU A 384 -11.79 -12.51 5.84
CA LEU A 384 -12.34 -11.19 5.52
C LEU A 384 -12.22 -10.23 6.71
N VAL A 385 -11.60 -9.09 6.48
CA VAL A 385 -11.48 -8.01 7.47
C VAL A 385 -12.86 -7.58 8.02
N GLN A 386 -12.95 -7.29 9.33
CA GLN A 386 -14.18 -6.89 9.99
C GLN A 386 -14.03 -5.60 10.79
N ALA A 387 -14.95 -4.67 10.56
CA ALA A 387 -15.09 -3.45 11.34
C ALA A 387 -15.50 -3.77 12.80
N PRO A 388 -15.11 -2.92 13.77
CA PRO A 388 -15.57 -3.08 15.14
C PRO A 388 -17.08 -2.83 15.22
N ALA A 389 -17.78 -3.68 15.97
CA ALA A 389 -19.19 -3.48 16.26
C ALA A 389 -19.40 -2.17 17.06
N SER A 390 -20.58 -1.57 16.94
CA SER A 390 -20.99 -0.48 17.83
C SER A 390 -20.95 -0.99 19.27
N GLN A 391 -20.44 -0.17 20.21
CA GLN A 391 -20.68 -0.48 21.63
C GLN A 391 -22.19 -0.43 21.85
N GLU A 392 -22.74 -1.51 22.40
CA GLU A 392 -24.10 -1.46 22.93
C GLU A 392 -24.13 -0.36 24.00
N ALA A 393 -25.05 0.61 23.84
CA ALA A 393 -25.20 1.75 24.72
C ALA A 393 -25.77 1.35 26.08
#